data_26621b88d3d1bb332fc8815d206b41d1
#
_entry.id   26621b88d3d1bb332fc8815d206b41d1
#
_cell.length_a   1.000
_cell.length_b   1.000
_cell.length_c   1.000
_cell.angle_alpha   90.00
_cell.angle_beta   90.00
_cell.angle_gamma   90.00
#
_symmetry.space_group_name_H-M   'P 1'
#
loop_
_entity.id
_entity.type
_entity.pdbx_description
1 polymer ?
#
loop_
_entity_poly.entity_id
_entity_poly.type
_entity_poly.pdbx_seq_one_letter_code
_entity_poly.pdbx_strand_id
1 'polypeptide(L)'
;MRVRIVALLLLGMPGPAEPIRLHPENPHYFLFRGRPVALVTSGEHYGAVLNGDFDYRKYLDALQAGGMNYTRIFTGSYVEKPGAFGILRNNLAPAAGRLVAPWERSGSAGYANGGNKFDLDRWSAEYFDRLRRFAGEAGRRGIVVEVTMFSSHYSDGNWTLSPLHPSNNVNGTTAIDRRKLHTLDNGNILRGQEQMVRKIVRELNEFDNVFFEIQNEPWADLSVTVDTVNPYLQEPALLNFPNSVDLASEESLAWQERVAGWIVDEESRLPGRHLIAQNYCNFRYPVRAGEIAPGVSIVNFHYAYPQAATLNYGLGKLLGYDESGFLGTSDAAYRKQGWNFLLAGGGLYNSLDYSFTVGREDGSDTAPNGPGGGSPALRRQLKVLSDFIHSFRLLALRPDPDVVRRSPGCYARALTTAGTEYAVYVTGRGRCELDLDLPAGRYRGEWVNTTSGAIDKREEFTHPGGEQRLATPSFEEDAALALRRLAVQ
;
A
#
# COMPACT_ATOMS: atom_id res chain seq x y z
N MET A 1 57.94 8.48 -34.85
CA MET A 1 56.51 8.70 -35.09
C MET A 1 55.72 7.95 -34.01
N ARG A 2 55.22 8.64 -32.97
CA ARG A 2 54.47 8.01 -31.84
C ARG A 2 52.97 8.20 -32.13
N VAL A 3 52.29 7.09 -32.39
CA VAL A 3 50.84 7.08 -32.59
C VAL A 3 50.22 7.17 -31.19
N ARG A 4 49.45 8.22 -30.91
CA ARG A 4 48.59 8.33 -29.71
C ARG A 4 47.26 7.70 -30.07
N ILE A 5 46.93 6.58 -29.43
CA ILE A 5 45.59 5.98 -29.43
C ILE A 5 44.76 6.79 -28.43
N VAL A 6 43.79 7.54 -28.93
CA VAL A 6 42.77 8.17 -28.12
C VAL A 6 41.66 7.13 -27.92
N ALA A 7 41.54 6.56 -26.72
CA ALA A 7 40.41 5.73 -26.35
C ALA A 7 39.20 6.64 -26.12
N LEU A 8 38.23 6.59 -27.02
CA LEU A 8 36.92 7.22 -26.84
C LEU A 8 36.12 6.35 -25.81
N LEU A 9 36.02 6.86 -24.60
CA LEU A 9 35.06 6.32 -23.63
C LEU A 9 33.65 6.67 -24.12
N LEU A 10 32.98 5.72 -24.74
CA LEU A 10 31.53 5.74 -24.95
C LEU A 10 30.86 5.68 -23.58
N LEU A 11 30.51 6.82 -23.01
CA LEU A 11 29.54 6.92 -21.95
C LEU A 11 28.22 6.43 -22.52
N GLY A 12 27.91 5.17 -22.27
CA GLY A 12 26.60 4.60 -22.60
C GLY A 12 25.52 5.45 -21.95
N MET A 13 24.56 5.96 -22.75
CA MET A 13 23.34 6.54 -22.18
C MET A 13 22.74 5.52 -21.22
N PRO A 14 22.36 5.89 -19.99
CA PRO A 14 21.66 4.99 -19.13
C PRO A 14 20.41 4.52 -19.88
N GLY A 15 20.25 3.22 -20.02
CA GLY A 15 19.01 2.63 -20.55
C GLY A 15 17.82 3.09 -19.71
N PRO A 16 16.58 2.90 -20.20
CA PRO A 16 15.40 3.23 -19.42
C PRO A 16 15.51 2.57 -18.03
N ALA A 17 15.17 3.32 -16.99
CA ALA A 17 15.25 2.82 -15.62
C ALA A 17 14.34 1.60 -15.48
N GLU A 18 14.86 0.53 -14.89
CA GLU A 18 14.09 -0.71 -14.71
C GLU A 18 12.94 -0.46 -13.72
N PRO A 19 11.68 -0.87 -14.04
CA PRO A 19 10.57 -0.73 -13.12
C PRO A 19 10.84 -1.36 -11.75
N ILE A 20 10.21 -0.82 -10.70
CA ILE A 20 10.22 -1.43 -9.39
C ILE A 20 9.82 -2.91 -9.48
N ARG A 21 10.55 -3.76 -8.81
CA ARG A 21 10.32 -5.21 -8.83
C ARG A 21 10.54 -5.84 -7.47
N LEU A 22 10.12 -7.09 -7.29
CA LEU A 22 10.47 -7.84 -6.09
C LEU A 22 11.98 -8.12 -6.08
N HIS A 23 12.58 -8.05 -4.89
CA HIS A 23 14.00 -8.36 -4.77
C HIS A 23 14.25 -9.86 -5.00
N PRO A 24 15.19 -10.27 -5.87
CA PRO A 24 15.39 -11.69 -6.24
C PRO A 24 15.87 -12.56 -5.06
N GLU A 25 16.58 -11.98 -4.10
CA GLU A 25 17.05 -12.71 -2.90
C GLU A 25 15.97 -12.80 -1.80
N ASN A 26 15.03 -11.85 -1.78
CA ASN A 26 13.95 -11.82 -0.80
C ASN A 26 12.70 -11.13 -1.39
N PRO A 27 11.75 -11.88 -1.94
CA PRO A 27 10.57 -11.33 -2.62
C PRO A 27 9.58 -10.63 -1.67
N HIS A 28 9.81 -10.63 -0.37
CA HIS A 28 9.03 -9.85 0.60
C HIS A 28 9.41 -8.37 0.65
N TYR A 29 10.43 -7.96 -0.11
CA TYR A 29 10.85 -6.57 -0.24
C TYR A 29 10.98 -6.20 -1.71
N PHE A 30 10.84 -4.91 -1.99
CA PHE A 30 11.04 -4.39 -3.34
C PHE A 30 12.52 -4.14 -3.62
N LEU A 31 12.88 -4.21 -4.89
CA LEU A 31 14.11 -3.63 -5.45
C LEU A 31 13.70 -2.41 -6.27
N PHE A 32 14.09 -1.23 -5.81
CA PHE A 32 13.80 0.03 -6.47
C PHE A 32 15.09 0.83 -6.66
N ARG A 33 15.42 1.16 -7.90
CA ARG A 33 16.64 1.91 -8.27
C ARG A 33 17.91 1.34 -7.63
N GLY A 34 18.04 0.01 -7.67
CA GLY A 34 19.19 -0.73 -7.16
C GLY A 34 19.26 -0.86 -5.64
N ARG A 35 18.19 -0.51 -4.90
CA ARG A 35 18.14 -0.61 -3.43
C ARG A 35 16.98 -1.47 -2.98
N PRO A 36 17.17 -2.34 -1.97
CA PRO A 36 16.07 -3.00 -1.31
C PRO A 36 15.27 -1.98 -0.49
N VAL A 37 13.95 -1.99 -0.63
CA VAL A 37 13.07 -1.06 0.09
C VAL A 37 11.79 -1.74 0.58
N ALA A 38 11.29 -1.28 1.73
CA ALA A 38 9.91 -1.42 2.14
C ALA A 38 9.17 -0.09 1.85
N LEU A 39 7.90 -0.17 1.46
CA LEU A 39 7.10 1.01 1.15
C LEU A 39 6.26 1.41 2.36
N VAL A 40 6.35 2.68 2.76
CA VAL A 40 5.64 3.20 3.94
C VAL A 40 5.07 4.57 3.60
N THR A 41 3.77 4.75 3.87
CA THR A 41 3.13 6.04 3.68
C THR A 41 1.95 6.26 4.62
N SER A 42 1.52 7.53 4.70
CA SER A 42 0.22 7.99 5.12
C SER A 42 -0.28 8.88 3.98
N GLY A 43 -1.13 8.30 3.12
CA GLY A 43 -1.52 8.89 1.84
C GLY A 43 -2.95 9.44 1.82
N GLU A 44 -3.23 10.36 0.90
CA GLU A 44 -4.57 10.91 0.71
C GLU A 44 -5.57 9.83 0.23
N HIS A 45 -6.87 10.13 0.25
CA HIS A 45 -7.92 9.20 -0.14
C HIS A 45 -8.05 9.09 -1.67
N TYR A 46 -7.00 8.61 -2.35
CA TYR A 46 -6.88 8.14 -3.74
C TYR A 46 -7.37 9.08 -4.86
N GLY A 47 -7.76 10.32 -4.55
CA GLY A 47 -8.33 11.26 -5.52
C GLY A 47 -7.34 12.16 -6.23
N ALA A 48 -6.04 12.08 -5.94
CA ALA A 48 -5.03 13.04 -6.38
C ALA A 48 -5.00 13.29 -7.90
N VAL A 49 -5.29 12.27 -8.72
CA VAL A 49 -5.31 12.38 -10.18
C VAL A 49 -6.70 12.72 -10.70
N LEU A 50 -7.74 12.06 -10.20
CA LEU A 50 -9.09 12.21 -10.73
C LEU A 50 -9.80 13.51 -10.29
N ASN A 51 -9.36 14.15 -9.21
CA ASN A 51 -9.92 15.41 -8.72
C ASN A 51 -9.15 16.59 -9.31
N GLY A 52 -9.78 17.32 -10.25
CA GLY A 52 -9.18 18.45 -10.92
C GLY A 52 -8.89 19.67 -10.03
N ASP A 53 -9.44 19.71 -8.82
CA ASP A 53 -9.17 20.77 -7.85
C ASP A 53 -8.02 20.43 -6.90
N PHE A 54 -7.57 19.18 -6.85
CA PHE A 54 -6.51 18.74 -5.96
C PHE A 54 -5.11 19.05 -6.54
N ASP A 55 -4.31 19.85 -5.83
CA ASP A 55 -2.93 20.15 -6.19
C ASP A 55 -1.99 19.02 -5.75
N TYR A 56 -1.88 18.01 -6.61
CA TYR A 56 -1.04 16.85 -6.33
C TYR A 56 0.46 17.17 -6.16
N ARG A 57 0.95 18.32 -6.65
CA ARG A 57 2.37 18.69 -6.45
C ARG A 57 2.64 19.03 -5.01
N LYS A 58 1.79 19.85 -4.39
CA LYS A 58 1.87 20.15 -2.95
C LYS A 58 1.75 18.87 -2.11
N TYR A 59 0.84 17.97 -2.50
CA TYR A 59 0.70 16.67 -1.86
C TYR A 59 2.00 15.84 -1.92
N LEU A 60 2.59 15.68 -3.11
CA LEU A 60 3.84 14.95 -3.28
C LEU A 60 5.03 15.61 -2.55
N ASP A 61 5.07 16.95 -2.50
CA ASP A 61 6.07 17.69 -1.70
C ASP A 61 5.93 17.39 -0.20
N ALA A 62 4.69 17.33 0.30
CA ALA A 62 4.42 17.00 1.69
C ALA A 62 4.77 15.54 2.04
N LEU A 63 4.49 14.58 1.14
CA LEU A 63 4.93 13.20 1.30
C LEU A 63 6.46 13.09 1.37
N GLN A 64 7.16 13.75 0.43
CA GLN A 64 8.62 13.76 0.40
C GLN A 64 9.20 14.38 1.68
N ALA A 65 8.68 15.52 2.12
CA ALA A 65 9.10 16.18 3.35
C ALA A 65 8.84 15.32 4.60
N GLY A 66 7.76 14.52 4.60
CA GLY A 66 7.44 13.54 5.63
C GLY A 66 8.28 12.26 5.56
N GLY A 67 9.11 12.09 4.53
CA GLY A 67 9.89 10.86 4.31
C GLY A 67 9.09 9.66 3.85
N MET A 68 7.88 9.91 3.28
CA MET A 68 7.05 8.87 2.69
C MET A 68 7.56 8.51 1.31
N ASN A 69 7.58 7.22 0.97
CA ASN A 69 8.13 6.71 -0.29
C ASN A 69 7.10 6.01 -1.18
N TYR A 70 5.81 6.17 -0.88
CA TYR A 70 4.73 5.49 -1.58
C TYR A 70 3.45 6.33 -1.57
N THR A 71 2.61 6.14 -2.59
CA THR A 71 1.24 6.66 -2.67
C THR A 71 0.38 5.76 -3.55
N ARG A 72 -0.94 5.79 -3.36
CA ARG A 72 -1.93 5.02 -4.11
C ARG A 72 -2.95 5.96 -4.74
N ILE A 73 -3.39 5.68 -5.97
CA ILE A 73 -4.36 6.48 -6.70
C ILE A 73 -5.39 5.61 -7.41
N PHE A 74 -6.62 6.15 -7.58
CA PHE A 74 -7.65 5.55 -8.42
C PHE A 74 -7.69 6.20 -9.81
N THR A 75 -8.12 5.41 -10.80
CA THR A 75 -8.09 5.81 -12.21
C THR A 75 -9.22 6.76 -12.64
N GLY A 76 -10.27 6.95 -11.82
CA GLY A 76 -11.42 7.79 -12.16
C GLY A 76 -12.57 7.05 -12.85
N SER A 77 -12.51 5.71 -12.91
CA SER A 77 -13.67 4.87 -13.24
C SER A 77 -14.65 4.75 -12.07
N TYR A 78 -14.18 5.00 -10.86
CA TYR A 78 -14.92 5.05 -9.60
C TYR A 78 -14.91 6.47 -9.04
N VAL A 79 -16.05 6.91 -8.52
CA VAL A 79 -16.25 8.23 -7.90
C VAL A 79 -17.19 8.08 -6.71
N GLU A 80 -16.97 8.85 -5.67
CA GLU A 80 -17.78 8.85 -4.46
C GLU A 80 -18.74 10.04 -4.42
N LYS A 81 -19.81 9.88 -3.66
CA LYS A 81 -20.68 11.00 -3.30
C LYS A 81 -20.05 11.83 -2.18
N PRO A 82 -20.31 13.15 -2.14
CA PRO A 82 -19.98 13.94 -0.97
C PRO A 82 -20.55 13.30 0.30
N GLY A 83 -19.71 13.17 1.34
CA GLY A 83 -20.08 12.55 2.62
C GLY A 83 -20.09 11.01 2.62
N ALA A 84 -19.69 10.35 1.53
CA ALA A 84 -19.51 8.89 1.52
C ALA A 84 -18.57 8.47 2.67
N PHE A 85 -18.89 7.36 3.33
CA PHE A 85 -18.14 6.81 4.47
C PHE A 85 -17.93 7.80 5.64
N GLY A 86 -18.72 8.87 5.73
CA GLY A 86 -18.54 9.92 6.73
C GLY A 86 -17.38 10.87 6.45
N ILE A 87 -16.80 10.84 5.24
CA ILE A 87 -15.69 11.70 4.83
C ILE A 87 -16.26 13.03 4.32
N LEU A 88 -15.99 14.11 5.05
CA LEU A 88 -16.61 15.41 4.78
C LEU A 88 -15.97 16.14 3.59
N ARG A 89 -14.64 16.12 3.51
CA ARG A 89 -13.84 16.69 2.41
C ARG A 89 -13.14 15.56 1.68
N ASN A 90 -13.88 14.93 0.80
CA ASN A 90 -13.50 13.67 0.16
C ASN A 90 -12.85 13.91 -1.21
N ASN A 91 -11.58 13.56 -1.36
CA ASN A 91 -10.86 13.70 -2.63
C ASN A 91 -11.45 12.85 -3.76
N LEU A 92 -12.11 11.71 -3.43
CA LEU A 92 -12.83 10.88 -4.40
C LEU A 92 -14.22 11.41 -4.76
N ALA A 93 -14.65 12.54 -4.17
CA ALA A 93 -15.89 13.24 -4.47
C ALA A 93 -15.59 14.63 -5.08
N PRO A 94 -15.04 14.72 -6.30
CA PRO A 94 -14.73 16.00 -6.92
C PRO A 94 -15.98 16.86 -7.07
N ALA A 95 -15.82 18.19 -6.99
CA ALA A 95 -16.89 19.14 -7.22
C ALA A 95 -17.52 18.96 -8.62
N ALA A 96 -18.73 19.45 -8.78
CA ALA A 96 -19.46 19.32 -10.05
C ALA A 96 -18.63 19.81 -11.25
N GLY A 97 -18.46 18.95 -12.24
CA GLY A 97 -17.65 19.25 -13.42
C GLY A 97 -16.14 19.19 -13.23
N ARG A 98 -15.65 18.79 -12.04
CA ARG A 98 -14.21 18.74 -11.71
C ARG A 98 -13.61 17.33 -11.75
N LEU A 99 -14.43 16.32 -12.10
CA LEU A 99 -13.92 14.98 -12.36
C LEU A 99 -13.05 14.97 -13.62
N VAL A 100 -11.80 14.58 -13.51
CA VAL A 100 -10.85 14.26 -14.58
C VAL A 100 -10.82 12.74 -14.70
N ALA A 101 -11.31 12.20 -15.81
CA ALA A 101 -11.47 10.76 -16.04
C ALA A 101 -10.78 10.33 -17.33
N PRO A 102 -10.51 9.03 -17.56
CA PRO A 102 -9.78 8.54 -18.74
C PRO A 102 -10.43 8.92 -20.08
N TRP A 103 -11.72 9.20 -20.10
CA TRP A 103 -12.50 9.44 -21.33
C TRP A 103 -12.83 10.92 -21.54
N GLU A 104 -12.91 11.35 -22.79
CA GLU A 104 -13.34 12.69 -23.13
C GLU A 104 -14.83 12.93 -22.82
N ARG A 105 -15.17 14.19 -22.56
CA ARG A 105 -16.54 14.64 -22.49
C ARG A 105 -17.12 14.76 -23.90
N SER A 106 -18.30 14.20 -24.11
CA SER A 106 -19.06 14.33 -25.36
C SER A 106 -19.74 15.70 -25.47
N GLY A 107 -20.44 15.95 -26.59
CA GLY A 107 -21.30 17.11 -26.75
C GLY A 107 -22.63 17.03 -26.00
N SER A 108 -22.98 15.90 -25.36
CA SER A 108 -24.28 15.65 -24.73
C SER A 108 -24.24 15.95 -23.25
N ALA A 109 -25.10 16.85 -22.77
CA ALA A 109 -25.22 17.14 -21.33
C ALA A 109 -25.82 15.94 -20.56
N GLY A 110 -25.66 15.96 -19.22
CA GLY A 110 -26.34 15.03 -18.31
C GLY A 110 -25.47 14.00 -17.62
N TYR A 111 -24.18 14.27 -17.42
CA TYR A 111 -23.39 13.49 -16.48
C TYR A 111 -23.85 13.74 -15.04
N ALA A 112 -23.96 12.67 -14.24
CA ALA A 112 -24.55 12.70 -12.90
C ALA A 112 -23.84 13.64 -11.90
N ASN A 113 -22.52 13.89 -12.05
CA ASN A 113 -21.78 14.87 -11.27
C ASN A 113 -21.57 16.20 -12.02
N GLY A 114 -22.44 16.54 -12.96
CA GLY A 114 -22.40 17.79 -13.72
C GLY A 114 -21.53 17.77 -14.98
N GLY A 115 -21.90 18.61 -15.94
CA GLY A 115 -21.26 18.68 -17.24
C GLY A 115 -21.80 17.65 -18.24
N ASN A 116 -21.04 17.41 -19.30
CA ASN A 116 -21.40 16.52 -20.39
C ASN A 116 -21.10 15.06 -20.03
N LYS A 117 -21.84 14.15 -20.67
CA LYS A 117 -21.59 12.70 -20.64
C LYS A 117 -20.23 12.38 -21.27
N PHE A 118 -19.69 11.22 -20.93
CA PHE A 118 -18.43 10.73 -21.51
C PHE A 118 -18.65 10.05 -22.87
N ASP A 119 -17.62 10.09 -23.69
CA ASP A 119 -17.46 9.25 -24.87
C ASP A 119 -16.35 8.22 -24.59
N LEU A 120 -16.75 6.97 -24.35
CA LEU A 120 -15.83 5.90 -23.96
C LEU A 120 -14.92 5.41 -25.10
N ASP A 121 -15.18 5.84 -26.33
CA ASP A 121 -14.30 5.55 -27.47
C ASP A 121 -13.23 6.63 -27.69
N ARG A 122 -13.22 7.69 -26.86
CA ARG A 122 -12.27 8.81 -26.96
C ARG A 122 -11.55 9.06 -25.66
N TRP A 123 -10.22 9.10 -25.72
CA TRP A 123 -9.37 9.31 -24.57
C TRP A 123 -9.19 10.78 -24.22
N SER A 124 -9.28 11.11 -22.93
CA SER A 124 -9.02 12.45 -22.41
C SER A 124 -7.50 12.75 -22.39
N ALA A 125 -7.06 13.67 -23.24
CA ALA A 125 -5.67 14.12 -23.20
C ALA A 125 -5.31 14.76 -21.86
N GLU A 126 -6.23 15.53 -21.27
CA GLU A 126 -6.05 16.16 -19.94
C GLU A 126 -5.76 15.11 -18.87
N TYR A 127 -6.55 14.04 -18.83
CA TYR A 127 -6.37 12.95 -17.85
C TYR A 127 -5.01 12.28 -18.00
N PHE A 128 -4.66 11.84 -19.23
CA PHE A 128 -3.41 11.11 -19.43
C PHE A 128 -2.18 11.99 -19.25
N ASP A 129 -2.23 13.27 -19.59
CA ASP A 129 -1.18 14.23 -19.28
C ASP A 129 -1.02 14.44 -17.77
N ARG A 130 -2.13 14.53 -17.03
CA ARG A 130 -2.11 14.64 -15.58
C ARG A 130 -1.56 13.38 -14.93
N LEU A 131 -1.97 12.19 -15.36
CA LEU A 131 -1.52 10.89 -14.85
C LEU A 131 0.01 10.72 -15.06
N ARG A 132 0.51 10.97 -16.29
CA ARG A 132 1.95 10.89 -16.57
C ARG A 132 2.74 11.90 -15.76
N ARG A 133 2.25 13.14 -15.65
CA ARG A 133 2.91 14.16 -14.83
C ARG A 133 2.92 13.78 -13.36
N PHE A 134 1.84 13.22 -12.85
CA PHE A 134 1.79 12.73 -11.47
C PHE A 134 2.84 11.64 -11.24
N ALA A 135 2.88 10.60 -12.08
CA ALA A 135 3.87 9.53 -11.98
C ALA A 135 5.31 10.05 -12.06
N GLY A 136 5.60 10.94 -13.02
CA GLY A 136 6.92 11.55 -13.16
C GLY A 136 7.32 12.46 -11.99
N GLU A 137 6.38 13.26 -11.45
CA GLU A 137 6.63 14.09 -10.26
C GLU A 137 6.87 13.24 -9.00
N ALA A 138 6.09 12.16 -8.82
CA ALA A 138 6.32 11.18 -7.76
C ALA A 138 7.71 10.52 -7.90
N GLY A 139 8.06 10.06 -9.11
CA GLY A 139 9.34 9.42 -9.38
C GLY A 139 10.55 10.32 -9.12
N ARG A 140 10.47 11.62 -9.43
CA ARG A 140 11.52 12.60 -9.08
C ARG A 140 11.73 12.76 -7.58
N ARG A 141 10.69 12.53 -6.78
CA ARG A 141 10.72 12.57 -5.31
C ARG A 141 11.05 11.23 -4.67
N GLY A 142 11.31 10.18 -5.47
CA GLY A 142 11.55 8.83 -4.97
C GLY A 142 10.30 8.14 -4.41
N ILE A 143 9.11 8.60 -4.83
CA ILE A 143 7.82 8.07 -4.41
C ILE A 143 7.33 7.05 -5.45
N VAL A 144 7.00 5.86 -5.00
CA VAL A 144 6.36 4.80 -5.80
C VAL A 144 4.85 5.05 -5.84
N VAL A 145 4.23 4.80 -6.99
CA VAL A 145 2.81 4.99 -7.22
C VAL A 145 2.14 3.64 -7.49
N GLU A 146 1.18 3.29 -6.65
CA GLU A 146 0.23 2.21 -6.93
C GLU A 146 -0.96 2.78 -7.69
N VAL A 147 -1.22 2.22 -8.86
CA VAL A 147 -2.34 2.63 -9.71
C VAL A 147 -3.42 1.55 -9.65
N THR A 148 -4.45 1.81 -8.86
CA THR A 148 -5.61 0.92 -8.71
C THR A 148 -6.55 1.11 -9.90
N MET A 149 -6.65 0.08 -10.75
CA MET A 149 -7.40 0.13 -12.01
C MET A 149 -8.90 0.32 -11.79
N PHE A 150 -9.45 -0.41 -10.80
CA PHE A 150 -10.88 -0.39 -10.49
C PHE A 150 -11.12 -0.34 -8.98
N SER A 151 -12.33 0.00 -8.58
CA SER A 151 -12.81 -0.10 -7.21
C SER A 151 -14.22 -0.63 -7.19
N SER A 152 -14.55 -1.42 -6.19
CA SER A 152 -15.93 -1.83 -5.93
C SER A 152 -16.84 -0.64 -5.77
N HIS A 153 -18.10 -0.78 -6.24
CA HIS A 153 -19.13 0.24 -6.09
C HIS A 153 -20.03 -0.13 -4.91
N TYR A 154 -19.76 0.45 -3.74
CA TYR A 154 -20.40 0.09 -2.46
C TYR A 154 -21.91 0.37 -2.40
N SER A 155 -22.45 1.16 -3.34
CA SER A 155 -23.87 1.48 -3.44
C SER A 155 -24.27 1.77 -4.87
N ASP A 156 -25.57 1.64 -5.17
CA ASP A 156 -26.11 2.08 -6.47
C ASP A 156 -25.84 3.57 -6.72
N GLY A 157 -25.79 4.33 -5.65
CA GLY A 157 -25.47 5.75 -5.74
C GLY A 157 -24.04 6.04 -6.17
N ASN A 158 -23.07 5.21 -5.80
CA ASN A 158 -21.70 5.32 -6.31
C ASN A 158 -21.64 4.84 -7.77
N TRP A 159 -22.34 3.75 -8.08
CA TRP A 159 -22.42 3.25 -9.46
C TRP A 159 -23.00 4.30 -10.43
N THR A 160 -24.04 5.04 -10.03
CA THR A 160 -24.62 6.10 -10.86
C THR A 160 -23.69 7.28 -11.14
N LEU A 161 -22.55 7.39 -10.45
CA LEU A 161 -21.50 8.39 -10.71
C LEU A 161 -20.40 7.90 -11.65
N SER A 162 -20.28 6.58 -11.87
CA SER A 162 -19.24 6.05 -12.75
C SER A 162 -19.41 6.51 -14.20
N PRO A 163 -18.35 6.90 -14.92
CA PRO A 163 -18.39 7.12 -16.36
C PRO A 163 -18.92 5.92 -17.15
N LEU A 164 -18.71 4.70 -16.65
CA LEU A 164 -19.17 3.45 -17.26
C LEU A 164 -20.67 3.21 -17.11
N HIS A 165 -21.36 3.93 -16.21
CA HIS A 165 -22.80 3.81 -16.04
C HIS A 165 -23.55 4.27 -17.31
N PRO A 166 -24.58 3.55 -17.80
CA PRO A 166 -25.24 3.84 -19.06
C PRO A 166 -25.84 5.26 -19.17
N SER A 167 -26.23 5.87 -18.07
CA SER A 167 -26.70 7.25 -18.07
C SER A 167 -25.60 8.29 -18.26
N ASN A 168 -24.32 7.94 -18.06
CA ASN A 168 -23.19 8.85 -17.99
C ASN A 168 -22.31 8.85 -19.24
N ASN A 169 -22.58 7.99 -20.21
CA ASN A 169 -21.85 7.95 -21.47
C ASN A 169 -22.79 7.95 -22.66
N VAL A 170 -22.25 8.20 -23.86
CA VAL A 170 -22.97 8.20 -25.12
C VAL A 170 -22.87 6.88 -25.89
N ASN A 171 -22.12 5.90 -25.33
CA ASN A 171 -21.78 4.64 -26.00
C ASN A 171 -22.83 3.53 -25.78
N GLY A 172 -23.87 3.80 -24.97
CA GLY A 172 -24.90 2.81 -24.70
C GLY A 172 -24.39 1.58 -23.98
N THR A 173 -23.65 1.78 -22.89
CA THR A 173 -23.20 0.67 -22.05
C THR A 173 -24.37 -0.11 -21.47
N THR A 174 -24.18 -1.41 -21.28
CA THR A 174 -25.25 -2.30 -20.80
C THR A 174 -25.71 -1.88 -19.40
N ALA A 175 -27.02 -1.79 -19.20
CA ALA A 175 -27.61 -1.59 -17.88
C ALA A 175 -27.51 -2.90 -17.09
N ILE A 176 -26.74 -2.89 -16.02
CA ILE A 176 -26.48 -4.05 -15.17
C ILE A 176 -26.68 -3.70 -13.69
N ASP A 177 -26.90 -4.72 -12.86
CA ASP A 177 -26.72 -4.60 -11.42
C ASP A 177 -25.23 -4.26 -11.15
N ARG A 178 -24.96 -3.29 -10.28
CA ARG A 178 -23.59 -2.86 -9.95
C ARG A 178 -22.66 -4.00 -9.53
N ARG A 179 -23.22 -5.03 -8.88
CA ARG A 179 -22.48 -6.22 -8.41
C ARG A 179 -21.90 -7.06 -9.54
N LYS A 180 -22.48 -6.93 -10.77
CA LYS A 180 -21.96 -7.59 -11.97
C LYS A 180 -20.85 -6.81 -12.68
N LEU A 181 -20.59 -5.57 -12.27
CA LEU A 181 -19.62 -4.70 -12.95
C LEU A 181 -18.24 -5.33 -13.08
N HIS A 182 -17.79 -5.99 -12.03
CA HIS A 182 -16.49 -6.66 -11.99
C HIS A 182 -16.64 -8.19 -12.09
N THR A 183 -17.40 -8.59 -13.12
CA THR A 183 -17.53 -9.97 -13.59
C THR A 183 -17.35 -10.05 -15.09
N LEU A 184 -17.21 -11.25 -15.64
CA LEU A 184 -17.15 -11.46 -17.09
C LEU A 184 -18.54 -11.34 -17.76
N ASP A 185 -19.64 -11.27 -16.98
CA ASP A 185 -21.03 -11.10 -17.40
C ASP A 185 -21.50 -9.65 -17.17
N ASN A 186 -20.77 -8.67 -17.71
CA ASN A 186 -21.11 -7.25 -17.59
C ASN A 186 -21.44 -6.59 -18.95
N GLY A 187 -21.74 -7.40 -19.97
CA GLY A 187 -22.10 -6.93 -21.31
C GLY A 187 -20.95 -6.20 -22.01
N ASN A 188 -21.27 -5.11 -22.71
CA ASN A 188 -20.27 -4.35 -23.46
C ASN A 188 -19.35 -3.47 -22.60
N ILE A 189 -19.59 -3.40 -21.28
CA ILE A 189 -18.74 -2.67 -20.34
C ILE A 189 -17.36 -3.34 -20.27
N LEU A 190 -17.28 -4.68 -20.38
CA LEU A 190 -16.03 -5.45 -20.35
C LEU A 190 -15.01 -4.93 -21.38
N ARG A 191 -15.48 -4.60 -22.59
CA ARG A 191 -14.63 -4.02 -23.63
C ARG A 191 -14.05 -2.65 -23.19
N GLY A 192 -14.88 -1.79 -22.60
CA GLY A 192 -14.43 -0.49 -22.11
C GLY A 192 -13.40 -0.62 -20.99
N GLN A 193 -13.59 -1.59 -20.09
CA GLN A 193 -12.62 -1.92 -19.02
C GLN A 193 -11.28 -2.39 -19.61
N GLU A 194 -11.29 -3.32 -20.57
CA GLU A 194 -10.08 -3.79 -21.25
C GLU A 194 -9.31 -2.64 -21.92
N GLN A 195 -10.03 -1.82 -22.68
CA GLN A 195 -9.43 -0.68 -23.39
C GLN A 195 -8.79 0.30 -22.43
N MET A 196 -9.43 0.61 -21.29
CA MET A 196 -8.89 1.49 -20.26
C MET A 196 -7.60 0.90 -19.63
N VAL A 197 -7.63 -0.36 -19.23
CA VAL A 197 -6.44 -1.02 -18.64
C VAL A 197 -5.27 -0.96 -19.60
N ARG A 198 -5.46 -1.40 -20.85
CA ARG A 198 -4.40 -1.38 -21.87
C ARG A 198 -3.88 0.02 -22.15
N LYS A 199 -4.76 1.03 -22.17
CA LYS A 199 -4.35 2.44 -22.37
C LYS A 199 -3.51 2.94 -21.21
N ILE A 200 -3.92 2.72 -19.96
CA ILE A 200 -3.18 3.12 -18.76
C ILE A 200 -1.81 2.44 -18.72
N VAL A 201 -1.75 1.13 -18.98
CA VAL A 201 -0.50 0.38 -19.03
C VAL A 201 0.48 0.97 -20.06
N ARG A 202 0.00 1.29 -21.29
CA ARG A 202 0.84 1.94 -22.30
C ARG A 202 1.36 3.30 -21.87
N GLU A 203 0.51 4.12 -21.27
CA GLU A 203 0.87 5.50 -20.86
C GLU A 203 1.86 5.54 -19.69
N LEU A 204 1.88 4.49 -18.88
CA LEU A 204 2.72 4.41 -17.69
C LEU A 204 3.93 3.50 -17.86
N ASN A 205 4.10 2.82 -18.99
CA ASN A 205 5.14 1.81 -19.16
C ASN A 205 6.58 2.34 -19.10
N GLU A 206 6.79 3.64 -19.29
CA GLU A 206 8.12 4.28 -19.17
C GLU A 206 8.55 4.60 -17.75
N PHE A 207 7.63 4.54 -16.76
CA PHE A 207 7.91 4.95 -15.38
C PHE A 207 8.43 3.79 -14.52
N ASP A 208 9.57 3.98 -13.90
CA ASP A 208 10.23 2.98 -13.04
C ASP A 208 9.59 2.87 -11.64
N ASN A 209 8.77 3.84 -11.26
CA ASN A 209 8.17 4.00 -9.94
C ASN A 209 6.67 3.67 -9.88
N VAL A 210 6.16 2.84 -10.79
CA VAL A 210 4.74 2.48 -10.86
C VAL A 210 4.57 0.97 -10.67
N PHE A 211 3.49 0.57 -10.05
CA PHE A 211 2.91 -0.77 -10.16
C PHE A 211 1.39 -0.68 -10.20
N PHE A 212 0.74 -1.75 -10.66
CA PHE A 212 -0.71 -1.77 -10.87
C PHE A 212 -1.41 -2.63 -9.83
N GLU A 213 -2.55 -2.17 -9.35
CA GLU A 213 -3.49 -2.99 -8.58
C GLU A 213 -4.76 -3.23 -9.41
N ILE A 214 -5.28 -4.45 -9.35
CA ILE A 214 -6.41 -4.87 -10.16
C ILE A 214 -7.69 -4.16 -9.72
N GLN A 215 -8.05 -4.30 -8.44
CA GLN A 215 -9.30 -3.78 -7.89
C GLN A 215 -9.19 -3.54 -6.39
N ASN A 216 -9.70 -2.40 -5.94
CA ASN A 216 -9.93 -2.11 -4.53
C ASN A 216 -11.16 -2.87 -4.03
N GLU A 217 -11.01 -3.60 -2.92
CA GLU A 217 -12.07 -4.28 -2.15
C GLU A 217 -13.04 -5.13 -2.98
N PRO A 218 -12.56 -6.11 -3.75
CA PRO A 218 -13.40 -6.92 -4.63
C PRO A 218 -14.53 -7.67 -3.91
N TRP A 219 -14.37 -7.94 -2.62
CA TRP A 219 -15.41 -8.55 -1.78
C TRP A 219 -16.62 -7.65 -1.52
N ALA A 220 -16.56 -6.34 -1.80
CA ALA A 220 -17.68 -5.43 -1.59
C ALA A 220 -18.69 -5.44 -2.76
N ASP A 221 -18.37 -6.06 -3.89
CA ASP A 221 -19.28 -6.25 -5.03
C ASP A 221 -20.03 -7.58 -4.94
N LEU A 222 -19.34 -8.69 -5.22
CA LEU A 222 -19.85 -10.05 -5.09
C LEU A 222 -18.98 -10.84 -4.12
N SER A 223 -19.54 -11.18 -2.98
CA SER A 223 -18.82 -11.86 -1.92
C SER A 223 -19.39 -13.24 -1.58
N VAL A 224 -18.51 -14.04 -1.01
CA VAL A 224 -18.87 -15.25 -0.26
C VAL A 224 -18.43 -15.03 1.19
N THR A 225 -19.38 -15.01 2.11
CA THR A 225 -19.08 -14.91 3.54
C THR A 225 -18.63 -16.27 4.07
N VAL A 226 -17.48 -16.30 4.74
CA VAL A 226 -16.95 -17.51 5.38
C VAL A 226 -16.69 -17.25 6.85
N ASP A 227 -16.93 -18.27 7.68
CA ASP A 227 -16.58 -18.22 9.09
C ASP A 227 -15.06 -18.22 9.27
N THR A 228 -14.61 -17.48 10.27
CA THR A 228 -13.19 -17.44 10.67
C THR A 228 -13.06 -17.73 12.16
N VAL A 229 -11.89 -18.19 12.56
CA VAL A 229 -11.55 -18.42 13.96
C VAL A 229 -10.61 -17.32 14.41
N ASN A 230 -10.91 -16.71 15.55
CA ASN A 230 -10.01 -15.72 16.14
C ASN A 230 -8.73 -16.39 16.67
N PRO A 231 -7.57 -16.18 16.03
CA PRO A 231 -6.29 -16.76 16.47
C PRO A 231 -5.63 -15.92 17.58
N TYR A 232 -6.24 -14.82 17.98
CA TYR A 232 -5.66 -13.81 18.88
C TYR A 232 -6.24 -13.84 20.29
N LEU A 233 -6.75 -14.98 20.73
CA LEU A 233 -7.40 -15.10 22.04
C LEU A 233 -6.53 -14.67 23.22
N GLN A 234 -5.20 -14.65 23.04
CA GLN A 234 -4.25 -14.23 24.06
C GLN A 234 -3.85 -12.75 23.95
N GLU A 235 -4.30 -12.04 22.92
CA GLU A 235 -3.99 -10.63 22.67
C GLU A 235 -5.25 -9.77 22.96
N PRO A 236 -5.35 -9.14 24.16
CA PRO A 236 -6.59 -8.44 24.57
C PRO A 236 -7.06 -7.37 23.57
N ALA A 237 -6.14 -6.70 22.88
CA ALA A 237 -6.48 -5.70 21.87
C ALA A 237 -7.20 -6.27 20.65
N LEU A 238 -7.11 -7.59 20.42
CA LEU A 238 -7.64 -8.27 19.25
C LEU A 238 -8.77 -9.29 19.60
N LEU A 239 -9.32 -9.25 20.81
CA LEU A 239 -10.43 -10.10 21.21
C LEU A 239 -11.69 -9.89 20.37
N ASN A 240 -11.85 -8.71 19.75
CA ASN A 240 -12.98 -8.37 18.88
C ASN A 240 -12.74 -8.76 17.42
N PHE A 241 -11.85 -9.70 17.13
CA PHE A 241 -11.65 -10.23 15.78
C PHE A 241 -12.99 -10.71 15.20
N PRO A 242 -13.30 -10.38 13.93
CA PRO A 242 -14.55 -10.79 13.32
C PRO A 242 -14.69 -12.32 13.24
N ASN A 243 -15.91 -12.82 13.45
CA ASN A 243 -16.22 -14.25 13.34
C ASN A 243 -16.42 -14.71 11.89
N SER A 244 -16.54 -13.76 10.96
CA SER A 244 -16.68 -14.04 9.53
C SER A 244 -15.96 -13.00 8.71
N VAL A 245 -15.58 -13.36 7.50
CA VAL A 245 -14.98 -12.45 6.51
C VAL A 245 -15.66 -12.63 5.16
N ASP A 246 -15.76 -11.55 4.41
CA ASP A 246 -16.23 -11.59 3.04
C ASP A 246 -15.06 -11.79 2.10
N LEU A 247 -15.17 -12.77 1.20
CA LEU A 247 -14.20 -13.08 0.16
C LEU A 247 -14.77 -12.67 -1.19
N ALA A 248 -13.93 -12.31 -2.13
CA ALA A 248 -14.34 -12.18 -3.52
C ALA A 248 -14.93 -13.51 -4.03
N SER A 249 -16.05 -13.43 -4.76
CA SER A 249 -16.65 -14.61 -5.37
C SER A 249 -15.78 -15.19 -6.50
N GLU A 250 -16.09 -16.42 -6.96
CA GLU A 250 -15.40 -17.03 -8.10
C GLU A 250 -15.55 -16.19 -9.38
N GLU A 251 -16.72 -15.57 -9.59
CA GLU A 251 -16.94 -14.67 -10.74
C GLU A 251 -16.07 -13.43 -10.66
N SER A 252 -15.89 -12.85 -9.47
CA SER A 252 -14.98 -11.73 -9.25
C SER A 252 -13.52 -12.15 -9.48
N LEU A 253 -13.11 -13.30 -8.95
CA LEU A 253 -11.75 -13.82 -9.15
C LEU A 253 -11.46 -14.10 -10.63
N ALA A 254 -12.40 -14.67 -11.37
CA ALA A 254 -12.24 -14.90 -12.81
C ALA A 254 -12.09 -13.57 -13.60
N TRP A 255 -12.80 -12.53 -13.22
CA TRP A 255 -12.65 -11.21 -13.80
C TRP A 255 -11.30 -10.57 -13.43
N GLN A 256 -10.87 -10.68 -12.18
CA GLN A 256 -9.55 -10.19 -11.74
C GLN A 256 -8.41 -10.87 -12.49
N GLU A 257 -8.49 -12.18 -12.71
CA GLU A 257 -7.54 -12.93 -13.55
C GLU A 257 -7.51 -12.37 -14.98
N ARG A 258 -8.68 -12.04 -15.54
CA ARG A 258 -8.78 -11.46 -16.88
C ARG A 258 -8.10 -10.08 -16.93
N VAL A 259 -8.28 -9.25 -15.92
CA VAL A 259 -7.63 -7.91 -15.84
C VAL A 259 -6.11 -8.06 -15.72
N ALA A 260 -5.63 -8.94 -14.86
CA ALA A 260 -4.19 -9.25 -14.77
C ALA A 260 -3.64 -9.71 -16.13
N GLY A 261 -4.40 -10.57 -16.83
CA GLY A 261 -4.06 -11.02 -18.18
C GLY A 261 -3.94 -9.88 -19.19
N TRP A 262 -4.81 -8.87 -19.14
CA TRP A 262 -4.72 -7.68 -20.03
C TRP A 262 -3.45 -6.87 -19.76
N ILE A 263 -3.06 -6.70 -18.48
CA ILE A 263 -1.81 -6.00 -18.12
C ILE A 263 -0.61 -6.76 -18.68
N VAL A 264 -0.52 -8.07 -18.40
CA VAL A 264 0.59 -8.91 -18.85
C VAL A 264 0.69 -8.95 -20.38
N ASP A 265 -0.45 -9.14 -21.09
CA ASP A 265 -0.49 -9.19 -22.55
C ASP A 265 -0.06 -7.85 -23.16
N GLU A 266 -0.54 -6.71 -22.62
CA GLU A 266 -0.15 -5.41 -23.11
C GLU A 266 1.35 -5.15 -22.92
N GLU A 267 1.86 -5.43 -21.72
CA GLU A 267 3.29 -5.26 -21.43
C GLU A 267 4.18 -6.22 -22.19
N SER A 268 3.66 -7.37 -22.65
CA SER A 268 4.46 -8.29 -23.49
C SER A 268 5.04 -7.63 -24.73
N ARG A 269 4.43 -6.53 -25.18
CA ARG A 269 4.77 -5.75 -26.37
C ARG A 269 5.49 -4.44 -26.06
N LEU A 270 5.74 -4.16 -24.76
CA LEU A 270 6.33 -2.92 -24.26
C LEU A 270 7.66 -3.20 -23.55
N PRO A 271 8.53 -2.19 -23.34
CA PRO A 271 9.82 -2.40 -22.67
C PRO A 271 9.69 -2.77 -21.19
N GLY A 272 8.81 -2.09 -20.44
CA GLY A 272 8.67 -2.24 -18.99
C GLY A 272 7.82 -3.45 -18.62
N ARG A 273 8.07 -4.02 -17.44
CA ARG A 273 7.29 -5.06 -16.78
C ARG A 273 7.02 -4.62 -15.36
N HIS A 274 5.79 -4.21 -15.07
CA HIS A 274 5.41 -3.72 -13.77
C HIS A 274 4.83 -4.83 -12.90
N LEU A 275 4.97 -4.68 -11.58
CA LEU A 275 4.33 -5.56 -10.62
C LEU A 275 2.81 -5.39 -10.68
N ILE A 276 2.09 -6.47 -10.39
CA ILE A 276 0.64 -6.49 -10.27
C ILE A 276 0.28 -6.85 -8.84
N ALA A 277 -0.55 -6.03 -8.21
CA ALA A 277 -1.13 -6.26 -6.90
C ALA A 277 -2.57 -6.76 -7.03
N GLN A 278 -2.96 -7.66 -6.15
CA GLN A 278 -4.33 -8.11 -5.98
C GLN A 278 -4.75 -7.92 -4.54
N ASN A 279 -5.93 -7.34 -4.35
CA ASN A 279 -6.47 -7.01 -3.05
C ASN A 279 -7.33 -8.16 -2.53
N TYR A 280 -7.15 -8.51 -1.26
CA TYR A 280 -7.89 -9.57 -0.56
C TYR A 280 -8.78 -8.98 0.51
N CYS A 281 -9.63 -9.83 1.10
CA CYS A 281 -10.55 -9.39 2.13
C CYS A 281 -9.83 -8.80 3.35
N ASN A 282 -10.58 -8.06 4.16
CA ASN A 282 -10.19 -7.67 5.49
C ASN A 282 -9.96 -8.93 6.33
N PHE A 283 -8.93 -8.95 7.17
CA PHE A 283 -8.70 -10.02 8.16
C PHE A 283 -8.45 -11.42 7.58
N ARG A 284 -8.46 -11.60 6.26
CA ARG A 284 -8.27 -12.92 5.67
C ARG A 284 -6.86 -13.43 5.80
N TYR A 285 -6.78 -14.71 6.18
CA TYR A 285 -5.57 -15.53 6.11
C TYR A 285 -5.98 -16.99 6.35
N PRO A 286 -5.23 -17.98 5.86
CA PRO A 286 -4.24 -17.86 4.79
C PRO A 286 -4.94 -17.68 3.42
N VAL A 287 -4.27 -17.00 2.51
CA VAL A 287 -4.71 -16.89 1.11
C VAL A 287 -4.36 -18.18 0.38
N ARG A 288 -5.29 -18.72 -0.41
CA ARG A 288 -5.03 -19.92 -1.20
C ARG A 288 -4.35 -19.55 -2.50
N ALA A 289 -3.36 -20.35 -2.92
CA ALA A 289 -2.63 -20.10 -4.16
C ALA A 289 -3.55 -19.98 -5.39
N GLY A 290 -4.64 -20.75 -5.46
CA GLY A 290 -5.61 -20.70 -6.55
C GLY A 290 -6.50 -19.44 -6.57
N GLU A 291 -6.45 -18.59 -5.54
CA GLU A 291 -7.15 -17.30 -5.50
C GLU A 291 -6.26 -16.16 -6.02
N ILE A 292 -4.99 -16.42 -6.26
CA ILE A 292 -4.03 -15.43 -6.74
C ILE A 292 -3.96 -15.54 -8.26
N ALA A 293 -4.34 -14.46 -8.95
CA ALA A 293 -4.31 -14.45 -10.41
C ALA A 293 -2.86 -14.61 -10.93
N PRO A 294 -2.67 -15.33 -12.06
CA PRO A 294 -1.37 -15.42 -12.70
C PRO A 294 -0.78 -14.04 -12.99
N GLY A 295 0.53 -13.87 -12.75
CA GLY A 295 1.23 -12.57 -12.91
C GLY A 295 1.18 -11.65 -11.67
N VAL A 296 0.31 -11.91 -10.70
CA VAL A 296 0.26 -11.16 -9.45
C VAL A 296 1.52 -11.43 -8.61
N SER A 297 2.14 -10.35 -8.15
CA SER A 297 3.37 -10.36 -7.36
C SER A 297 3.17 -9.82 -5.94
N ILE A 298 2.12 -9.03 -5.72
CA ILE A 298 1.81 -8.36 -4.45
C ILE A 298 0.43 -8.81 -3.99
N VAL A 299 0.34 -9.23 -2.74
CA VAL A 299 -0.90 -9.61 -2.06
C VAL A 299 -1.21 -8.51 -1.05
N ASN A 300 -2.21 -7.69 -1.36
CA ASN A 300 -2.63 -6.57 -0.53
C ASN A 300 -3.77 -6.95 0.42
N PHE A 301 -3.72 -6.43 1.63
CA PHE A 301 -4.76 -6.56 2.64
C PHE A 301 -5.25 -5.19 3.11
N HIS A 302 -6.54 -5.10 3.40
CA HIS A 302 -7.12 -3.95 4.09
C HIS A 302 -7.41 -4.29 5.55
N TYR A 303 -7.23 -3.31 6.44
CA TYR A 303 -7.55 -3.43 7.88
C TYR A 303 -6.92 -4.68 8.52
N ALA A 304 -5.73 -5.05 8.05
CA ALA A 304 -5.11 -6.33 8.33
C ALA A 304 -4.60 -6.45 9.77
N TYR A 305 -4.75 -7.65 10.31
CA TYR A 305 -4.02 -8.04 11.51
C TYR A 305 -2.60 -8.50 11.13
N PRO A 306 -1.62 -8.38 12.04
CA PRO A 306 -0.23 -8.72 11.74
C PRO A 306 -0.04 -10.15 11.24
N GLN A 307 -0.89 -11.08 11.70
CA GLN A 307 -0.82 -12.47 11.31
C GLN A 307 -1.20 -12.69 9.83
N ALA A 308 -1.88 -11.75 9.19
CA ALA A 308 -2.07 -11.80 7.73
C ALA A 308 -0.71 -11.86 7.02
N ALA A 309 0.29 -11.10 7.49
CA ALA A 309 1.64 -11.19 6.97
C ALA A 309 2.31 -12.52 7.34
N THR A 310 2.36 -12.89 8.61
CA THR A 310 3.06 -14.09 9.08
C THR A 310 2.53 -15.38 8.43
N LEU A 311 1.20 -15.55 8.38
CA LEU A 311 0.58 -16.77 7.84
C LEU A 311 0.67 -16.89 6.32
N ASN A 312 0.86 -15.77 5.62
CA ASN A 312 1.00 -15.75 4.17
C ASN A 312 2.47 -15.61 3.71
N TYR A 313 3.42 -15.55 4.64
CA TYR A 313 4.83 -15.36 4.31
C TYR A 313 5.37 -16.44 3.38
N GLY A 314 4.91 -17.69 3.51
CA GLY A 314 5.28 -18.81 2.65
C GLY A 314 4.83 -18.73 1.19
N LEU A 315 4.00 -17.75 0.81
CA LEU A 315 3.57 -17.57 -0.59
C LEU A 315 4.72 -17.09 -1.51
N GLY A 316 5.83 -16.59 -0.95
CA GLY A 316 6.94 -16.05 -1.72
C GLY A 316 6.57 -14.82 -2.55
N LYS A 317 5.57 -14.06 -2.10
CA LYS A 317 5.08 -12.81 -2.68
C LYS A 317 5.26 -11.67 -1.70
N LEU A 318 5.25 -10.44 -2.18
CA LEU A 318 5.21 -9.29 -1.29
C LEU A 318 3.83 -9.21 -0.63
N LEU A 319 3.82 -8.95 0.67
CA LEU A 319 2.61 -8.78 1.46
C LEU A 319 2.45 -7.30 1.78
N GLY A 320 1.36 -6.72 1.30
CA GLY A 320 1.02 -5.31 1.49
C GLY A 320 -0.14 -5.12 2.45
N TYR A 321 -0.11 -3.99 3.17
CA TYR A 321 -1.23 -3.43 3.91
C TYR A 321 -1.48 -2.05 3.31
N ASP A 322 -2.22 -2.01 2.22
CA ASP A 322 -2.34 -0.84 1.35
C ASP A 322 -3.52 0.06 1.70
N GLU A 323 -4.36 -0.34 2.66
CA GLU A 323 -5.39 0.52 3.23
C GLU A 323 -5.65 0.23 4.71
N SER A 324 -5.46 1.26 5.53
CA SER A 324 -5.84 1.35 6.93
C SER A 324 -6.69 2.60 7.14
N GLY A 325 -7.64 2.55 8.08
CA GLY A 325 -8.53 3.67 8.36
C GLY A 325 -9.54 3.28 9.46
N PHE A 326 -10.54 4.12 9.70
CA PHE A 326 -11.72 3.81 10.52
C PHE A 326 -11.44 3.46 12.00
N LEU A 327 -10.24 3.82 12.52
CA LEU A 327 -9.87 3.62 13.94
C LEU A 327 -9.86 4.95 14.73
N GLY A 328 -10.67 5.92 14.31
CA GLY A 328 -10.70 7.25 14.90
C GLY A 328 -9.50 8.11 14.48
N THR A 329 -9.28 9.23 15.17
CA THR A 329 -8.31 10.26 14.76
C THR A 329 -6.94 10.16 15.44
N SER A 330 -6.72 9.13 16.27
CA SER A 330 -5.45 8.96 16.98
C SER A 330 -4.34 8.44 16.09
N ASP A 331 -3.23 9.17 15.98
CA ASP A 331 -2.03 8.73 15.25
C ASP A 331 -1.48 7.40 15.76
N ALA A 332 -1.61 7.12 17.06
CA ALA A 332 -1.11 5.91 17.68
C ALA A 332 -1.69 4.62 17.09
N ALA A 333 -2.97 4.64 16.69
CA ALA A 333 -3.62 3.48 16.08
C ALA A 333 -2.91 3.09 14.77
N TYR A 334 -2.69 4.06 13.90
CA TYR A 334 -2.08 3.85 12.58
C TYR A 334 -0.58 3.58 12.66
N ARG A 335 0.14 4.25 13.56
CA ARG A 335 1.54 3.92 13.86
C ARG A 335 1.68 2.47 14.26
N LYS A 336 0.90 2.01 15.24
CA LYS A 336 0.95 0.63 15.74
C LYS A 336 0.61 -0.41 14.67
N GLN A 337 -0.34 -0.12 13.77
CA GLN A 337 -0.64 -0.99 12.65
C GLN A 337 0.56 -1.15 11.71
N GLY A 338 1.19 -0.04 11.31
CA GLY A 338 2.36 -0.08 10.43
C GLY A 338 3.53 -0.87 11.04
N TRP A 339 3.88 -0.59 12.31
CA TRP A 339 4.92 -1.34 13.01
C TRP A 339 4.59 -2.83 13.12
N ASN A 340 3.37 -3.16 13.55
CA ASN A 340 2.95 -4.55 13.69
C ASN A 340 3.01 -5.31 12.37
N PHE A 341 2.54 -4.70 11.28
CA PHE A 341 2.47 -5.38 9.99
C PHE A 341 3.85 -5.58 9.36
N LEU A 342 4.70 -4.55 9.37
CA LEU A 342 6.05 -4.67 8.81
C LEU A 342 6.91 -5.63 9.63
N LEU A 343 6.83 -5.59 10.96
CA LEU A 343 7.57 -6.51 11.84
C LEU A 343 6.98 -7.93 11.88
N ALA A 344 5.85 -8.16 11.22
CA ALA A 344 5.32 -9.49 10.95
C ALA A 344 5.76 -10.06 9.59
N GLY A 345 6.54 -9.31 8.79
CA GLY A 345 7.02 -9.73 7.48
C GLY A 345 6.36 -9.05 6.29
N GLY A 346 5.55 -8.00 6.52
CA GLY A 346 5.01 -7.15 5.46
C GLY A 346 6.09 -6.29 4.80
N GLY A 347 5.90 -5.93 3.54
CA GLY A 347 6.81 -5.08 2.77
C GLY A 347 6.21 -3.74 2.33
N LEU A 348 4.92 -3.51 2.61
CA LEU A 348 4.21 -2.30 2.25
C LEU A 348 3.18 -1.94 3.34
N TYR A 349 3.09 -0.65 3.70
CA TYR A 349 2.08 -0.12 4.60
C TYR A 349 1.59 1.25 4.14
N ASN A 350 0.26 1.43 4.08
CA ASN A 350 -0.41 2.71 3.86
C ASN A 350 -1.53 2.92 4.87
N SER A 351 -1.57 4.11 5.47
CA SER A 351 -2.74 4.57 6.20
C SER A 351 -3.44 5.71 5.45
N LEU A 352 -4.77 5.68 5.41
CA LEU A 352 -5.55 6.80 4.89
C LEU A 352 -5.32 8.04 5.75
N ASP A 353 -4.89 9.12 5.11
CA ASP A 353 -4.56 10.40 5.77
C ASP A 353 -5.56 11.48 5.37
N TYR A 354 -6.53 11.70 6.22
CA TYR A 354 -7.61 12.65 5.99
C TYR A 354 -7.20 14.11 6.25
N SER A 355 -5.93 14.38 6.56
CA SER A 355 -5.38 15.74 6.64
C SER A 355 -5.07 16.34 5.26
N PHE A 356 -5.04 15.52 4.20
CA PHE A 356 -4.89 15.98 2.82
C PHE A 356 -6.26 16.21 2.18
N THR A 357 -6.63 17.46 2.00
CA THR A 357 -7.90 17.85 1.38
C THR A 357 -7.67 18.94 0.32
N VAL A 358 -8.63 19.15 -0.58
CA VAL A 358 -8.58 20.27 -1.54
C VAL A 358 -8.38 21.59 -0.80
N GLY A 359 -7.35 22.34 -1.17
CA GLY A 359 -6.89 23.57 -0.51
C GLY A 359 -6.00 23.36 0.73
N ARG A 360 -5.75 22.12 1.13
CA ARG A 360 -4.85 21.70 2.22
C ARG A 360 -4.03 20.48 1.81
N GLU A 361 -3.57 20.46 0.58
CA GLU A 361 -2.81 19.35 0.00
C GLU A 361 -1.39 19.20 0.59
N ASP A 362 -1.00 20.11 1.48
CA ASP A 362 0.18 19.99 2.32
C ASP A 362 -0.04 19.08 3.55
N GLY A 363 -1.27 18.54 3.71
CA GLY A 363 -1.64 17.68 4.83
C GLY A 363 -1.72 18.44 6.15
N SER A 364 -2.08 19.72 6.12
CA SER A 364 -2.25 20.60 7.28
C SER A 364 -3.69 20.69 7.77
N ASP A 365 -4.64 19.95 7.18
CA ASP A 365 -6.03 19.95 7.63
C ASP A 365 -6.17 19.22 8.97
N THR A 366 -6.32 19.99 10.04
CA THR A 366 -6.44 19.46 11.42
C THR A 366 -7.89 19.28 11.87
N ALA A 367 -8.85 19.72 11.06
CA ALA A 367 -10.26 19.51 11.37
C ALA A 367 -10.64 18.04 11.13
N PRO A 368 -11.47 17.42 12.00
CA PRO A 368 -11.99 16.09 11.74
C PRO A 368 -12.63 16.03 10.35
N ASN A 369 -12.13 15.14 9.50
CA ASN A 369 -12.58 15.03 8.11
C ASN A 369 -13.26 13.71 7.79
N GLY A 370 -13.07 12.70 8.58
CA GLY A 370 -13.58 11.36 8.30
C GLY A 370 -13.43 10.41 9.47
N PRO A 371 -13.67 9.12 9.26
CA PRO A 371 -13.61 8.08 10.29
C PRO A 371 -12.19 7.70 10.68
N GLY A 372 -11.19 8.25 10.01
CA GLY A 372 -9.77 7.97 10.22
C GLY A 372 -8.98 9.18 10.69
N GLY A 373 -7.67 8.98 10.84
CA GLY A 373 -6.69 9.98 11.27
C GLY A 373 -5.89 10.56 10.11
N GLY A 374 -4.66 10.83 10.41
CA GLY A 374 -3.70 11.45 9.51
C GLY A 374 -3.25 12.81 10.02
N SER A 375 -1.97 13.03 9.99
CA SER A 375 -1.38 14.29 10.47
C SER A 375 0.09 14.40 10.03
N PRO A 376 0.67 15.60 10.04
CA PRO A 376 2.12 15.75 9.91
C PRO A 376 2.90 14.98 11.00
N ALA A 377 2.30 14.79 12.18
CA ALA A 377 2.92 14.03 13.27
C ALA A 377 2.95 12.53 12.95
N LEU A 378 1.84 11.97 12.45
CA LEU A 378 1.80 10.58 12.02
C LEU A 378 2.85 10.28 10.94
N ARG A 379 2.95 11.13 9.92
CA ARG A 379 3.97 10.96 8.87
C ARG A 379 5.38 10.93 9.44
N ARG A 380 5.71 11.80 10.41
CA ARG A 380 7.02 11.73 11.11
C ARG A 380 7.19 10.42 11.89
N GLN A 381 6.16 9.90 12.54
CA GLN A 381 6.19 8.63 13.25
C GLN A 381 6.36 7.44 12.30
N LEU A 382 5.71 7.47 11.13
CA LEU A 382 5.89 6.45 10.09
C LEU A 382 7.28 6.53 9.44
N LYS A 383 7.87 7.73 9.37
CA LYS A 383 9.28 7.85 8.99
C LYS A 383 10.21 7.15 9.98
N VAL A 384 9.92 7.21 11.27
CA VAL A 384 10.70 6.45 12.28
C VAL A 384 10.64 4.96 12.00
N LEU A 385 9.45 4.42 11.66
CA LEU A 385 9.29 3.04 11.25
C LEU A 385 10.13 2.72 10.00
N SER A 386 10.02 3.56 8.98
CA SER A 386 10.79 3.39 7.75
C SER A 386 12.30 3.41 8.00
N ASP A 387 12.80 4.40 8.76
CA ASP A 387 14.22 4.50 9.10
C ASP A 387 14.69 3.28 9.93
N PHE A 388 13.86 2.82 10.88
CA PHE A 388 14.17 1.67 11.72
C PHE A 388 14.34 0.41 10.88
N ILE A 389 13.36 0.05 10.03
CA ILE A 389 13.44 -1.19 9.26
C ILE A 389 14.59 -1.16 8.25
N HIS A 390 14.85 0.00 7.62
CA HIS A 390 15.95 0.16 6.67
C HIS A 390 17.34 0.26 7.34
N SER A 391 17.41 0.36 8.67
CA SER A 391 18.68 0.33 9.40
C SER A 391 19.30 -1.08 9.53
N PHE A 392 18.55 -2.11 9.14
CA PHE A 392 18.97 -3.50 9.16
C PHE A 392 19.37 -4.00 7.76
N ARG A 393 19.96 -5.18 7.70
CA ARG A 393 20.15 -5.91 6.43
C ARG A 393 18.81 -6.46 5.93
N LEU A 394 17.99 -5.59 5.36
CA LEU A 394 16.59 -5.81 5.05
C LEU A 394 16.34 -7.16 4.34
N LEU A 395 17.19 -7.52 3.39
CA LEU A 395 17.05 -8.77 2.64
C LEU A 395 17.27 -10.04 3.47
N ALA A 396 17.98 -9.92 4.57
CA ALA A 396 18.28 -11.05 5.47
C ALA A 396 17.23 -11.21 6.58
N LEU A 397 16.40 -10.19 6.81
CA LEU A 397 15.36 -10.23 7.84
C LEU A 397 14.26 -11.23 7.49
N ARG A 398 13.83 -12.01 8.48
CA ARG A 398 12.71 -12.96 8.39
C ARG A 398 11.87 -12.88 9.68
N PRO A 399 10.54 -13.07 9.60
CA PRO A 399 9.73 -13.26 10.79
C PRO A 399 10.28 -14.40 11.65
N ASP A 400 10.42 -14.12 12.95
CA ASP A 400 10.93 -15.10 13.91
C ASP A 400 10.01 -15.11 15.15
N PRO A 401 9.00 -15.97 15.15
CA PRO A 401 8.04 -16.06 16.26
C PRO A 401 8.66 -16.68 17.51
N ASP A 402 9.81 -17.37 17.39
CA ASP A 402 10.41 -18.14 18.46
C ASP A 402 11.48 -17.39 19.26
N VAL A 403 12.05 -16.33 18.68
CA VAL A 403 13.10 -15.57 19.36
C VAL A 403 12.63 -14.87 20.64
N VAL A 404 11.36 -14.44 20.69
CA VAL A 404 10.72 -13.88 21.89
C VAL A 404 10.06 -15.01 22.67
N ARG A 405 10.76 -15.56 23.65
CA ARG A 405 10.24 -16.67 24.46
C ARG A 405 9.14 -16.24 25.43
N ARG A 406 9.27 -15.05 26.02
CA ARG A 406 8.28 -14.48 26.93
C ARG A 406 8.33 -12.94 26.87
N SER A 407 7.17 -12.34 27.07
CA SER A 407 7.00 -10.88 27.15
C SER A 407 5.89 -10.51 28.13
N PRO A 408 6.06 -10.85 29.45
CA PRO A 408 5.02 -10.61 30.43
C PRO A 408 4.65 -9.12 30.51
N GLY A 409 3.34 -8.84 30.43
CA GLY A 409 2.78 -7.48 30.48
C GLY A 409 2.84 -6.71 29.17
N CYS A 410 3.39 -7.28 28.10
CA CYS A 410 3.38 -6.70 26.77
C CYS A 410 3.28 -7.76 25.68
N TYR A 411 3.09 -7.31 24.45
CA TYR A 411 3.08 -8.15 23.28
C TYR A 411 4.28 -7.78 22.40
N ALA A 412 5.03 -8.77 21.93
CA ALA A 412 6.24 -8.53 21.13
C ALA A 412 6.28 -9.41 19.88
N ARG A 413 6.89 -8.89 18.82
CA ARG A 413 7.20 -9.63 17.59
C ARG A 413 8.55 -9.22 17.04
N ALA A 414 9.17 -10.08 16.27
CA ALA A 414 10.51 -9.86 15.78
C ALA A 414 10.69 -10.26 14.31
N LEU A 415 11.51 -9.48 13.62
CA LEU A 415 12.24 -9.92 12.42
C LEU A 415 13.71 -10.13 12.80
N THR A 416 14.29 -11.23 12.33
CA THR A 416 15.68 -11.54 12.67
C THR A 416 16.51 -11.86 11.42
N THR A 417 17.79 -11.55 11.50
CA THR A 417 18.82 -12.16 10.67
C THR A 417 19.56 -13.16 11.52
N ALA A 418 19.41 -14.44 11.22
CA ALA A 418 19.84 -15.56 12.04
C ALA A 418 21.11 -15.29 12.87
N GLY A 419 20.95 -15.17 14.18
CA GLY A 419 22.03 -15.02 15.15
C GLY A 419 22.79 -13.69 15.13
N THR A 420 22.39 -12.68 14.33
CA THR A 420 23.16 -11.44 14.18
C THR A 420 22.38 -10.14 14.40
N GLU A 421 21.17 -10.03 13.87
CA GLU A 421 20.36 -8.82 14.01
C GLU A 421 18.93 -9.19 14.40
N TYR A 422 18.32 -8.37 15.25
CA TYR A 422 16.99 -8.58 15.78
C TYR A 422 16.28 -7.24 15.83
N ALA A 423 15.27 -7.08 14.98
CA ALA A 423 14.34 -5.97 14.99
C ALA A 423 13.11 -6.41 15.79
N VAL A 424 12.96 -5.92 17.00
CA VAL A 424 11.86 -6.31 17.91
C VAL A 424 10.93 -5.12 18.12
N TYR A 425 9.64 -5.34 17.97
CA TYR A 425 8.60 -4.35 18.26
C TYR A 425 7.74 -4.83 19.43
N VAL A 426 7.44 -3.91 20.34
CA VAL A 426 6.75 -4.18 21.60
C VAL A 426 5.57 -3.25 21.76
N THR A 427 4.39 -3.81 22.04
CA THR A 427 3.18 -3.05 22.39
C THR A 427 2.78 -3.36 23.83
N GLY A 428 2.31 -2.34 24.56
CA GLY A 428 1.94 -2.45 25.97
C GLY A 428 1.95 -1.08 26.64
N ARG A 429 2.24 -1.05 27.93
CA ARG A 429 2.38 0.19 28.70
C ARG A 429 3.32 0.00 29.90
N GLY A 430 4.09 1.04 30.20
CA GLY A 430 4.99 1.06 31.35
C GLY A 430 6.33 0.40 31.02
N ARG A 431 6.73 -0.56 31.83
CA ARG A 431 7.92 -1.38 31.60
C ARG A 431 7.52 -2.83 31.52
N CYS A 432 8.14 -3.55 30.59
CA CYS A 432 8.04 -5.00 30.54
C CYS A 432 9.41 -5.64 30.34
N GLU A 433 9.44 -6.94 30.55
CA GLU A 433 10.63 -7.76 30.33
C GLU A 433 10.42 -8.61 29.11
N LEU A 434 11.46 -8.73 28.29
CA LEU A 434 11.51 -9.65 27.16
C LEU A 434 12.57 -10.71 27.46
N ASP A 435 12.18 -11.97 27.38
CA ASP A 435 13.14 -13.08 27.37
C ASP A 435 13.39 -13.47 25.90
N LEU A 436 14.57 -13.18 25.38
CA LEU A 436 14.99 -13.46 24.01
C LEU A 436 15.94 -14.64 23.96
N ASP A 437 15.71 -15.58 23.03
CA ASP A 437 16.65 -16.67 22.76
C ASP A 437 17.77 -16.19 21.83
N LEU A 438 18.97 -16.05 22.36
CA LEU A 438 20.10 -15.48 21.65
C LEU A 438 21.30 -16.45 21.65
N PRO A 439 22.03 -16.61 20.54
CA PRO A 439 23.31 -17.28 20.50
C PRO A 439 24.37 -16.62 21.44
N ALA A 440 25.39 -17.36 21.82
CA ALA A 440 26.51 -16.80 22.54
C ALA A 440 27.19 -15.66 21.75
N GLY A 441 27.49 -14.54 22.40
CA GLY A 441 28.12 -13.42 21.76
C GLY A 441 28.06 -12.12 22.56
N ARG A 442 28.64 -11.07 22.01
CA ARG A 442 28.53 -9.70 22.54
C ARG A 442 27.47 -8.95 21.73
N TYR A 443 26.60 -8.25 22.42
CA TYR A 443 25.44 -7.57 21.81
C TYR A 443 25.41 -6.09 22.16
N ARG A 444 24.84 -5.29 21.23
CA ARG A 444 24.43 -3.91 21.46
C ARG A 444 22.94 -3.80 21.17
N GLY A 445 22.17 -3.35 22.15
CA GLY A 445 20.75 -3.05 22.07
C GLY A 445 20.50 -1.53 22.12
N GLU A 446 19.66 -1.05 21.21
CA GLU A 446 19.17 0.33 21.18
C GLU A 446 17.65 0.31 21.16
N TRP A 447 17.05 0.86 22.23
CA TRP A 447 15.62 1.03 22.33
C TRP A 447 15.22 2.34 21.68
N VAL A 448 14.43 2.25 20.63
CA VAL A 448 13.96 3.37 19.81
C VAL A 448 12.57 3.78 20.25
N ASN A 449 12.39 5.05 20.50
CA ASN A 449 11.08 5.67 20.69
C ASN A 449 10.34 5.74 19.34
N THR A 450 9.25 5.04 19.23
CA THR A 450 8.50 4.91 17.97
C THR A 450 7.82 6.22 17.51
N THR A 451 7.68 7.18 18.42
CA THR A 451 7.08 8.48 18.14
C THR A 451 8.10 9.52 17.66
N SER A 452 9.28 9.54 18.31
CA SER A 452 10.31 10.57 18.09
C SER A 452 11.52 10.09 17.30
N GLY A 453 11.78 8.78 17.26
CA GLY A 453 13.01 8.19 16.73
C GLY A 453 14.21 8.31 17.65
N ALA A 454 14.06 8.89 18.84
CA ALA A 454 15.14 9.00 19.82
C ALA A 454 15.50 7.61 20.38
N ILE A 455 16.74 7.48 20.82
CA ILE A 455 17.19 6.29 21.55
C ILE A 455 16.95 6.53 23.03
N ASP A 456 15.93 5.88 23.59
CA ASP A 456 15.55 5.99 25.00
C ASP A 456 16.50 5.22 25.93
N LYS A 457 17.10 4.12 25.44
CA LYS A 457 18.04 3.30 26.22
C LYS A 457 19.05 2.63 25.30
N ARG A 458 20.31 2.58 25.71
CA ARG A 458 21.37 1.76 25.11
C ARG A 458 21.91 0.79 26.13
N GLU A 459 22.22 -0.41 25.67
CA GLU A 459 22.89 -1.42 26.52
C GLU A 459 23.83 -2.28 25.68
N GLU A 460 24.96 -2.66 26.28
CA GLU A 460 25.88 -3.67 25.74
C GLU A 460 26.04 -4.77 26.77
N PHE A 461 26.04 -6.01 26.32
CA PHE A 461 26.23 -7.17 27.18
C PHE A 461 26.91 -8.32 26.44
N THR A 462 27.57 -9.21 27.22
CA THR A 462 28.05 -10.49 26.73
C THR A 462 27.12 -11.59 27.21
N HIS A 463 26.72 -12.47 26.31
CA HIS A 463 25.78 -13.54 26.57
C HIS A 463 26.38 -14.91 26.26
N PRO A 464 26.21 -15.92 27.12
CA PRO A 464 26.77 -17.27 26.91
C PRO A 464 25.96 -18.14 25.94
N GLY A 465 24.75 -17.70 25.53
CA GLY A 465 23.76 -18.44 24.75
C GLY A 465 22.54 -18.84 25.56
N GLY A 466 21.39 -19.00 24.92
CA GLY A 466 20.07 -19.31 25.52
C GLY A 466 19.22 -18.09 25.80
N GLU A 467 18.43 -18.11 26.86
CA GLU A 467 17.52 -17.02 27.20
C GLU A 467 18.26 -15.81 27.82
N GLN A 468 18.05 -14.63 27.20
CA GLN A 468 18.55 -13.35 27.71
C GLN A 468 17.35 -12.46 28.06
N ARG A 469 17.30 -12.03 29.32
CA ARG A 469 16.29 -11.06 29.77
C ARG A 469 16.73 -9.63 29.49
N LEU A 470 15.85 -8.86 28.83
CA LEU A 470 16.03 -7.44 28.58
C LEU A 470 14.82 -6.68 29.12
N ALA A 471 15.06 -5.59 29.86
CA ALA A 471 14.00 -4.71 30.34
C ALA A 471 13.83 -3.53 29.37
N THR A 472 12.61 -3.28 28.93
CA THR A 472 12.27 -2.10 28.11
C THR A 472 12.54 -0.79 28.88
N PRO A 473 12.76 0.35 28.21
CA PRO A 473 12.50 1.64 28.84
C PRO A 473 11.03 1.74 29.25
N SER A 474 10.67 2.76 30.01
CA SER A 474 9.24 3.08 30.23
C SER A 474 8.67 3.66 28.95
N PHE A 475 7.52 3.15 28.49
CA PHE A 475 6.82 3.64 27.31
C PHE A 475 5.31 3.69 27.56
N GLU A 476 4.59 4.51 26.78
CA GLU A 476 3.14 4.68 26.97
C GLU A 476 2.31 3.70 26.14
N GLU A 477 2.74 3.35 24.93
CA GLU A 477 1.96 2.51 24.01
C GLU A 477 2.81 1.47 23.29
N ASP A 478 4.03 1.84 22.87
CA ASP A 478 4.90 0.97 22.07
C ASP A 478 6.35 1.43 22.09
N ALA A 479 7.26 0.49 21.87
CA ALA A 479 8.70 0.71 21.75
C ALA A 479 9.31 -0.28 20.75
N ALA A 480 10.48 0.04 20.22
CA ALA A 480 11.19 -0.85 19.32
C ALA A 480 12.64 -1.07 19.81
N LEU A 481 13.15 -2.28 19.63
CA LEU A 481 14.53 -2.64 19.95
C LEU A 481 15.29 -3.02 18.69
N ALA A 482 16.38 -2.32 18.42
CA ALA A 482 17.38 -2.74 17.47
C ALA A 482 18.52 -3.45 18.24
N LEU A 483 18.57 -4.79 18.17
CA LEU A 483 19.60 -5.57 18.82
C LEU A 483 20.55 -6.15 17.77
N ARG A 484 21.86 -5.95 17.94
CA ARG A 484 22.88 -6.40 17.00
C ARG A 484 24.00 -7.13 17.74
N ARG A 485 24.38 -8.31 17.22
CA ARG A 485 25.55 -9.03 17.66
C ARG A 485 26.81 -8.34 17.12
N LEU A 486 27.73 -7.99 17.99
CA LEU A 486 28.97 -7.34 17.61
C LEU A 486 29.97 -8.37 17.07
N ALA A 487 30.75 -7.99 16.07
CA ALA A 487 31.86 -8.83 15.61
C ALA A 487 32.87 -9.08 16.74
N VAL A 488 33.40 -10.29 16.80
CA VAL A 488 34.54 -10.60 17.65
C VAL A 488 35.72 -9.83 17.08
N GLN A 489 36.30 -8.93 17.88
CA GLN A 489 37.54 -8.22 17.54
C GLN A 489 38.72 -9.16 17.55
#